data_a22bd17e3a6fba72805dd5eaee479ae9
#
_entry.id   a22bd17e3a6fba72805dd5eaee479ae9
#
_cell.length_a   1.000
_cell.length_b   1.000
_cell.length_c   1.000
_cell.angle_alpha   90.00
_cell.angle_beta   90.00
_cell.angle_gamma   90.00
#
_symmetry.space_group_name_H-M   'P 1'
#
loop_
_entity.id
_entity.type
_entity.pdbx_description
1 polymer ?
#
loop_
_entity_poly.entity_id
_entity_poly.type
_entity_poly.pdbx_seq_one_letter_code
_entity_poly.pdbx_strand_id
1 'polypeptide(L)'
;SSAASDVYKRQVYDVLPYKRDGKMKKLCAAIGDHAQEVEFCQQERDQLLRWMKRRFAAEGHDIDTATADHLLFTCGTLMTDLVPEIGKIAAYAKGERITVADINAVADPILDAQVFDMTNSITAGKYDDAARVLGELLRMQTEPIVILAAVGKELRRLYTARMALDGGKDRLWLKQLWNMSSDYPAKLLMQAARKVDHDWCRTAVLRCQQLDRRMKSMSMADKQKEDELKLFLMELAGRR
;
A
#
# COMPACT_ATOMS: atom_id res chain seq x y z
N SER A 1 53.60 -8.94 16.08
CA SER A 1 52.60 -9.38 15.13
C SER A 1 51.33 -8.55 15.33
N SER A 2 51.25 -7.39 14.68
CA SER A 2 50.04 -6.58 14.66
C SER A 2 49.07 -7.22 13.65
N ALA A 3 48.09 -7.94 14.14
CA ALA A 3 46.95 -8.28 13.36
C ALA A 3 46.19 -6.96 13.08
N ALA A 4 46.40 -6.40 11.91
CA ALA A 4 45.56 -5.34 11.39
C ALA A 4 44.17 -5.93 11.26
N SER A 5 43.29 -5.62 12.22
CA SER A 5 41.85 -5.88 12.06
C SER A 5 41.39 -4.98 10.95
N ASP A 6 41.09 -5.56 9.80
CA ASP A 6 40.38 -4.90 8.71
C ASP A 6 39.00 -4.49 9.22
N VAL A 7 38.94 -3.30 9.79
CA VAL A 7 37.69 -2.75 10.29
C VAL A 7 36.99 -2.06 9.13
N TYR A 8 36.20 -2.84 8.40
CA TYR A 8 35.26 -2.26 7.45
C TYR A 8 34.12 -1.57 8.22
N LYS A 9 34.07 -0.24 8.11
CA LYS A 9 32.91 0.51 8.61
C LYS A 9 31.88 0.58 7.52
N ARG A 10 30.70 -0.01 7.76
CA ARG A 10 29.51 0.17 6.92
C ARG A 10 28.56 1.15 7.61
N GLN A 11 28.26 2.27 6.94
CA GLN A 11 27.25 3.21 7.39
C GLN A 11 26.07 3.13 6.43
N VAL A 12 24.85 2.95 6.96
CA VAL A 12 23.60 2.96 6.21
C VAL A 12 22.88 4.25 6.57
N TYR A 13 22.53 5.04 5.56
CA TYR A 13 21.71 6.23 5.71
C TYR A 13 20.31 5.89 5.19
N ASP A 14 19.35 5.80 6.10
CA ASP A 14 17.95 5.53 5.78
C ASP A 14 17.16 6.83 5.69
N VAL A 15 17.50 7.65 4.69
CA VAL A 15 16.79 8.91 4.40
C VAL A 15 16.31 8.90 2.96
N LEU A 16 15.01 8.84 2.75
CA LEU A 16 14.40 8.88 1.43
C LEU A 16 13.68 10.22 1.22
N PRO A 17 13.96 10.93 0.10
CA PRO A 17 15.11 10.77 -0.79
C PRO A 17 16.37 11.40 -0.17
N TYR A 18 17.47 10.68 -0.17
CA TYR A 18 18.75 11.23 0.29
C TYR A 18 19.22 12.30 -0.73
N LYS A 19 19.16 13.55 -0.32
CA LYS A 19 19.80 14.64 -1.05
C LYS A 19 21.01 15.06 -0.25
N ARG A 20 22.19 14.93 -0.82
CA ARG A 20 23.41 15.53 -0.25
C ARG A 20 23.15 17.03 -0.09
N ASP A 21 22.97 17.46 1.15
CA ASP A 21 22.77 18.87 1.45
C ASP A 21 24.06 19.62 1.12
N GLY A 22 23.96 20.69 0.34
CA GLY A 22 25.11 21.56 0.03
C GLY A 22 25.83 22.14 1.25
N LYS A 23 25.24 22.03 2.44
CA LYS A 23 25.82 22.40 3.74
C LYS A 23 26.91 21.43 4.22
N MET A 24 26.93 20.17 3.73
CA MET A 24 27.89 19.14 4.14
C MET A 24 29.02 18.89 3.13
N LYS A 25 29.43 19.87 2.34
CA LYS A 25 30.41 19.73 1.27
C LYS A 25 31.72 19.07 1.70
N LYS A 26 32.25 19.44 2.87
CA LYS A 26 33.53 18.86 3.39
C LYS A 26 33.36 17.39 3.75
N LEU A 27 32.24 17.00 4.36
CA LEU A 27 31.95 15.61 4.68
C LEU A 27 31.72 14.77 3.41
N CYS A 28 30.98 15.30 2.44
CA CYS A 28 30.77 14.64 1.16
C CYS A 28 32.06 14.44 0.37
N ALA A 29 32.98 15.43 0.37
CA ALA A 29 34.31 15.29 -0.21
C ALA A 29 35.12 14.21 0.48
N ALA A 30 35.20 14.26 1.82
CA ALA A 30 35.92 13.25 2.59
C ALA A 30 35.39 11.83 2.39
N ILE A 31 34.06 11.65 2.25
CA ILE A 31 33.47 10.33 1.94
C ILE A 31 33.89 9.91 0.52
N GLY A 32 33.83 10.81 -0.48
CA GLY A 32 34.22 10.50 -1.85
C GLY A 32 35.71 10.12 -1.99
N ASP A 33 36.58 10.71 -1.14
CA ASP A 33 38.04 10.45 -1.18
C ASP A 33 38.43 9.15 -0.45
N HIS A 34 37.65 8.70 0.54
CA HIS A 34 38.05 7.61 1.46
C HIS A 34 37.05 6.45 1.55
N ALA A 35 35.91 6.52 0.88
CA ALA A 35 34.86 5.49 0.95
C ALA A 35 34.19 5.27 -0.40
N GLN A 36 33.66 4.06 -0.60
CA GLN A 36 32.78 3.75 -1.71
C GLN A 36 31.33 4.02 -1.30
N GLU A 37 30.67 4.90 -2.02
CA GLU A 37 29.26 5.21 -1.89
C GLU A 37 28.44 4.34 -2.84
N VAL A 38 27.43 3.68 -2.29
CA VAL A 38 26.47 2.87 -3.07
C VAL A 38 25.06 3.33 -2.73
N GLU A 39 24.33 3.81 -3.72
CA GLU A 39 22.93 4.24 -3.57
C GLU A 39 22.00 3.09 -3.94
N PHE A 40 21.09 2.78 -3.01
CA PHE A 40 20.01 1.80 -3.22
C PHE A 40 18.68 2.53 -3.35
N CYS A 41 18.22 2.74 -4.58
CA CYS A 41 16.93 3.35 -4.88
C CYS A 41 15.86 2.29 -5.08
N GLN A 42 14.61 2.65 -4.71
CA GLN A 42 13.46 1.87 -5.13
C GLN A 42 13.37 1.87 -6.67
N GLN A 43 13.06 0.71 -7.23
CA GLN A 43 12.91 0.57 -8.65
C GLN A 43 11.61 1.22 -9.13
N GLU A 44 11.69 1.88 -10.27
CA GLU A 44 10.50 2.40 -10.95
C GLU A 44 9.59 1.26 -11.44
N ARG A 45 8.28 1.56 -11.53
CA ARG A 45 7.26 0.57 -11.93
C ARG A 45 7.67 -0.26 -13.16
N ASP A 46 8.13 0.38 -14.23
CA ASP A 46 8.47 -0.32 -15.48
C ASP A 46 9.67 -1.25 -15.33
N GLN A 47 10.60 -0.92 -14.44
CA GLN A 47 11.73 -1.77 -14.07
C GLN A 47 11.25 -2.98 -13.27
N LEU A 48 10.33 -2.77 -12.29
CA LEU A 48 9.71 -3.83 -11.51
C LEU A 48 8.92 -4.79 -12.41
N LEU A 49 8.13 -4.29 -13.34
CA LEU A 49 7.36 -5.11 -14.28
C LEU A 49 8.27 -6.01 -15.11
N ARG A 50 9.38 -5.47 -15.67
CA ARG A 50 10.36 -6.26 -16.42
C ARG A 50 11.07 -7.28 -15.55
N TRP A 51 11.37 -6.93 -14.30
CA TRP A 51 12.01 -7.81 -13.34
C TRP A 51 11.07 -8.95 -12.93
N MET A 52 9.81 -8.67 -12.60
CA MET A 52 8.81 -9.68 -12.26
C MET A 52 8.58 -10.68 -13.41
N LYS A 53 8.45 -10.19 -14.66
CA LYS A 53 8.32 -11.07 -15.83
C LYS A 53 9.49 -12.05 -15.94
N ARG A 54 10.72 -11.56 -15.76
CA ARG A 54 11.90 -12.44 -15.78
C ARG A 54 11.92 -13.45 -14.64
N ARG A 55 11.44 -13.06 -13.45
CA ARG A 55 11.36 -13.95 -12.29
C ARG A 55 10.33 -15.04 -12.51
N PHE A 56 9.12 -14.71 -12.94
CA PHE A 56 8.10 -15.70 -13.25
C PHE A 56 8.54 -16.61 -14.41
N ALA A 57 9.19 -16.08 -15.43
CA ALA A 57 9.73 -16.89 -16.53
C ALA A 57 10.79 -17.90 -16.06
N ALA A 58 11.61 -17.55 -15.06
CA ALA A 58 12.57 -18.48 -14.46
C ALA A 58 11.88 -19.63 -13.68
N GLU A 59 10.67 -19.39 -13.18
CA GLU A 59 9.81 -20.40 -12.53
C GLU A 59 8.89 -21.14 -13.53
N GLY A 60 9.01 -20.87 -14.84
CA GLY A 60 8.22 -21.53 -15.89
C GLY A 60 6.86 -20.88 -16.17
N HIS A 61 6.61 -19.67 -15.69
CA HIS A 61 5.33 -18.99 -15.86
C HIS A 61 5.46 -17.65 -16.60
N ASP A 62 4.41 -17.28 -17.35
CA ASP A 62 4.25 -15.93 -17.88
C ASP A 62 3.31 -15.10 -17.02
N ILE A 63 3.49 -13.77 -17.02
CA ILE A 63 2.60 -12.82 -16.35
C ILE A 63 2.36 -11.60 -17.25
N ASP A 64 1.11 -11.23 -17.46
CA ASP A 64 0.78 -10.01 -18.19
C ASP A 64 0.94 -8.75 -17.31
N THR A 65 0.96 -7.58 -17.97
CA THR A 65 1.18 -6.31 -17.29
C THR A 65 0.08 -5.96 -16.29
N ALA A 66 -1.16 -6.29 -16.58
CA ALA A 66 -2.30 -5.97 -15.69
C ALA A 66 -2.27 -6.84 -14.42
N THR A 67 -1.94 -8.12 -14.57
CA THR A 67 -1.76 -9.04 -13.45
C THR A 67 -0.53 -8.67 -12.60
N ALA A 68 0.57 -8.24 -13.25
CA ALA A 68 1.75 -7.76 -12.53
C ALA A 68 1.47 -6.44 -11.78
N ASP A 69 0.67 -5.52 -12.34
CA ASP A 69 0.21 -4.32 -11.61
C ASP A 69 -0.67 -4.68 -10.40
N HIS A 70 -1.50 -5.72 -10.52
CA HIS A 70 -2.27 -6.22 -9.40
C HIS A 70 -1.35 -6.76 -8.29
N LEU A 71 -0.31 -7.52 -8.64
CA LEU A 71 0.67 -8.01 -7.67
C LEU A 71 1.38 -6.86 -6.95
N LEU A 72 1.82 -5.83 -7.68
CA LEU A 72 2.43 -4.63 -7.09
C LEU A 72 1.46 -3.88 -6.17
N PHE A 73 0.18 -3.82 -6.53
CA PHE A 73 -0.86 -3.24 -5.69
C PHE A 73 -1.07 -4.04 -4.40
N THR A 74 -1.09 -5.37 -4.52
CA THR A 74 -1.36 -6.29 -3.40
C THR A 74 -0.17 -6.38 -2.42
N CYS A 75 1.06 -6.57 -2.93
CA CYS A 75 2.24 -6.87 -2.11
C CYS A 75 3.22 -5.70 -1.97
N GLY A 76 2.93 -4.55 -2.61
CA GLY A 76 3.83 -3.39 -2.59
C GLY A 76 4.93 -3.47 -3.64
N THR A 77 5.89 -2.52 -3.54
CA THR A 77 6.92 -2.30 -4.56
C THR A 77 8.34 -2.65 -4.11
N LEU A 78 8.50 -3.20 -2.90
CA LEU A 78 9.79 -3.63 -2.39
C LEU A 78 10.16 -4.99 -2.97
N MET A 79 11.31 -5.06 -3.65
CA MET A 79 11.77 -6.32 -4.30
C MET A 79 12.01 -7.43 -3.28
N THR A 80 12.46 -7.08 -2.06
CA THR A 80 12.67 -8.03 -0.96
C THR A 80 11.37 -8.75 -0.57
N ASP A 81 10.25 -8.05 -0.61
CA ASP A 81 8.94 -8.58 -0.23
C ASP A 81 8.32 -9.33 -1.43
N LEU A 82 8.57 -8.85 -2.65
CA LEU A 82 8.07 -9.49 -3.87
C LEU A 82 8.73 -10.85 -4.18
N VAL A 83 10.00 -11.06 -3.78
CA VAL A 83 10.69 -12.35 -4.06
C VAL A 83 9.97 -13.55 -3.47
N PRO A 84 9.66 -13.61 -2.17
CA PRO A 84 8.92 -14.73 -1.59
C PRO A 84 7.50 -14.84 -2.14
N GLU A 85 6.83 -13.73 -2.44
CA GLU A 85 5.48 -13.74 -3.02
C GLU A 85 5.48 -14.37 -4.41
N ILE A 86 6.43 -14.00 -5.28
CA ILE A 86 6.58 -14.60 -6.61
C ILE A 86 6.81 -16.11 -6.49
N GLY A 87 7.64 -16.57 -5.57
CA GLY A 87 7.88 -17.99 -5.33
C GLY A 87 6.62 -18.73 -4.89
N LYS A 88 5.85 -18.18 -3.94
CA LYS A 88 4.56 -18.77 -3.49
C LYS A 88 3.56 -18.87 -4.62
N ILE A 89 3.38 -17.79 -5.40
CA ILE A 89 2.43 -17.72 -6.50
C ILE A 89 2.82 -18.72 -7.61
N ALA A 90 4.09 -18.76 -8.00
CA ALA A 90 4.59 -19.67 -9.02
C ALA A 90 4.40 -21.14 -8.59
N ALA A 91 4.69 -21.47 -7.33
CA ALA A 91 4.48 -22.84 -6.81
C ALA A 91 2.99 -23.24 -6.74
N TYR A 92 2.08 -22.28 -6.58
CA TYR A 92 0.64 -22.51 -6.51
C TYR A 92 -0.01 -22.62 -7.88
N ALA A 93 0.44 -21.81 -8.84
CA ALA A 93 -0.16 -21.72 -10.18
C ALA A 93 -0.04 -23.03 -10.94
N LYS A 94 -1.17 -23.49 -11.53
CA LYS A 94 -1.23 -24.73 -12.30
C LYS A 94 -1.08 -24.52 -13.80
N GLY A 95 -1.27 -23.30 -14.27
CA GLY A 95 -1.22 -22.93 -15.69
C GLY A 95 0.11 -22.27 -16.05
N GLU A 96 0.39 -22.17 -17.35
CA GLU A 96 1.59 -21.47 -17.85
C GLU A 96 1.55 -19.95 -17.56
N ARG A 97 0.35 -19.38 -17.39
CA ARG A 97 0.17 -17.95 -17.13
C ARG A 97 -0.37 -17.71 -15.73
N ILE A 98 0.29 -16.82 -15.00
CA ILE A 98 -0.19 -16.32 -13.69
C ILE A 98 -1.45 -15.48 -13.89
N THR A 99 -2.43 -15.72 -13.04
CA THR A 99 -3.71 -15.00 -13.02
C THR A 99 -3.88 -14.18 -11.73
N VAL A 100 -4.82 -13.24 -11.75
CA VAL A 100 -5.23 -12.51 -10.54
C VAL A 100 -5.76 -13.46 -9.46
N ALA A 101 -6.42 -14.56 -9.86
CA ALA A 101 -6.91 -15.56 -8.93
C ALA A 101 -5.78 -16.30 -8.21
N ASP A 102 -4.67 -16.61 -8.89
CA ASP A 102 -3.50 -17.24 -8.28
C ASP A 102 -2.86 -16.30 -7.25
N ILE A 103 -2.74 -15.02 -7.59
CA ILE A 103 -2.23 -13.99 -6.65
C ILE A 103 -3.12 -13.92 -5.41
N ASN A 104 -4.43 -13.75 -5.60
CA ASN A 104 -5.38 -13.60 -4.49
C ASN A 104 -5.49 -14.84 -3.59
N ALA A 105 -5.09 -16.01 -4.10
CA ALA A 105 -5.16 -17.26 -3.34
C ALA A 105 -4.03 -17.41 -2.31
N VAL A 106 -2.83 -16.87 -2.60
CA VAL A 106 -1.64 -17.17 -1.78
C VAL A 106 -0.79 -15.96 -1.42
N ALA A 107 -0.97 -14.82 -2.07
CA ALA A 107 -0.19 -13.62 -1.76
C ALA A 107 -0.62 -13.00 -0.43
N ASP A 108 0.35 -12.50 0.33
CA ASP A 108 0.10 -11.76 1.57
C ASP A 108 -0.07 -10.27 1.25
N PRO A 109 -1.30 -9.72 1.34
CA PRO A 109 -1.54 -8.34 0.97
C PRO A 109 -1.02 -7.37 2.04
N ILE A 110 -0.42 -6.26 1.59
CA ILE A 110 -0.04 -5.16 2.48
C ILE A 110 -1.28 -4.46 3.06
N LEU A 111 -1.12 -3.75 4.17
CA LEU A 111 -2.21 -3.05 4.86
C LEU A 111 -3.04 -2.15 3.93
N ASP A 112 -2.39 -1.37 3.05
CA ASP A 112 -3.09 -0.48 2.10
C ASP A 112 -4.00 -1.27 1.14
N ALA A 113 -3.59 -2.46 0.69
CA ALA A 113 -4.40 -3.33 -0.16
C ALA A 113 -5.59 -3.94 0.61
N GLN A 114 -5.36 -4.43 1.83
CA GLN A 114 -6.42 -4.96 2.69
C GLN A 114 -7.47 -3.90 3.01
N VAL A 115 -7.04 -2.68 3.36
CA VAL A 115 -7.94 -1.56 3.64
C VAL A 115 -8.70 -1.13 2.38
N PHE A 116 -8.05 -1.16 1.20
CA PHE A 116 -8.75 -0.92 -0.06
C PHE A 116 -9.86 -1.95 -0.29
N ASP A 117 -9.58 -3.25 -0.11
CA ASP A 117 -10.57 -4.32 -0.28
C ASP A 117 -11.72 -4.19 0.72
N MET A 118 -11.42 -3.84 1.97
CA MET A 118 -12.41 -3.55 3.00
C MET A 118 -13.32 -2.39 2.60
N THR A 119 -12.75 -1.26 2.17
CA THR A 119 -13.50 -0.07 1.75
C THR A 119 -14.33 -0.35 0.49
N ASN A 120 -13.77 -1.10 -0.47
CA ASN A 120 -14.47 -1.51 -1.68
C ASN A 120 -15.64 -2.46 -1.36
N SER A 121 -15.49 -3.33 -0.38
CA SER A 121 -16.56 -4.20 0.11
C SER A 121 -17.70 -3.39 0.74
N ILE A 122 -17.37 -2.36 1.54
CA ILE A 122 -18.38 -1.41 2.08
C ILE A 122 -19.11 -0.70 0.95
N THR A 123 -18.38 -0.15 -0.03
CA THR A 123 -19.00 0.54 -1.18
C THR A 123 -19.82 -0.39 -2.08
N ALA A 124 -19.59 -1.69 -2.03
CA ALA A 124 -20.35 -2.71 -2.74
C ALA A 124 -21.54 -3.28 -1.94
N GLY A 125 -21.70 -2.88 -0.66
CA GLY A 125 -22.72 -3.44 0.24
C GLY A 125 -22.40 -4.82 0.80
N LYS A 126 -21.13 -5.26 0.67
CA LYS A 126 -20.64 -6.55 1.16
C LYS A 126 -20.03 -6.39 2.55
N TYR A 127 -20.87 -6.15 3.53
CA TYR A 127 -20.43 -5.77 4.89
C TYR A 127 -19.74 -6.91 5.64
N ASP A 128 -20.16 -8.15 5.41
CA ASP A 128 -19.53 -9.34 6.01
C ASP A 128 -18.08 -9.49 5.53
N ASP A 129 -17.80 -9.25 4.24
CA ASP A 129 -16.44 -9.25 3.71
C ASP A 129 -15.58 -8.16 4.35
N ALA A 130 -16.14 -6.96 4.52
CA ALA A 130 -15.43 -5.85 5.19
C ALA A 130 -15.15 -6.16 6.67
N ALA A 131 -16.13 -6.73 7.38
CA ALA A 131 -15.97 -7.13 8.78
C ALA A 131 -14.93 -8.24 8.95
N ARG A 132 -14.89 -9.21 8.02
CA ARG A 132 -13.89 -10.27 7.99
C ARG A 132 -12.47 -9.69 7.84
N VAL A 133 -12.25 -8.79 6.89
CA VAL A 133 -10.93 -8.15 6.69
C VAL A 133 -10.50 -7.37 7.94
N LEU A 134 -11.40 -6.59 8.56
CA LEU A 134 -11.08 -5.92 9.82
C LEU A 134 -10.73 -6.92 10.92
N GLY A 135 -11.48 -8.01 11.06
CA GLY A 135 -11.22 -9.06 12.04
C GLY A 135 -9.86 -9.72 11.85
N GLU A 136 -9.43 -9.93 10.60
CA GLU A 136 -8.11 -10.45 10.26
C GLU A 136 -7.00 -9.49 10.66
N LEU A 137 -7.13 -8.18 10.32
CA LEU A 137 -6.16 -7.15 10.71
C LEU A 137 -5.98 -7.07 12.23
N LEU A 138 -7.08 -7.08 12.98
CA LEU A 138 -7.03 -7.04 14.44
C LEU A 138 -6.43 -8.33 15.04
N ARG A 139 -6.73 -9.50 14.45
CA ARG A 139 -6.14 -10.78 14.87
C ARG A 139 -4.63 -10.83 14.62
N MET A 140 -4.16 -10.16 13.55
CA MET A 140 -2.73 -9.99 13.24
C MET A 140 -2.05 -8.94 14.13
N GLN A 141 -2.76 -8.43 15.16
CA GLN A 141 -2.28 -7.43 16.10
C GLN A 141 -1.89 -6.09 15.43
N THR A 142 -2.49 -5.77 14.28
CA THR A 142 -2.34 -4.44 13.70
C THR A 142 -3.04 -3.43 14.58
N GLU A 143 -2.30 -2.41 15.02
CA GLU A 143 -2.85 -1.41 15.94
C GLU A 143 -4.08 -0.68 15.34
N PRO A 144 -5.18 -0.53 16.09
CA PRO A 144 -6.41 0.09 15.59
C PRO A 144 -6.21 1.49 15.01
N ILE A 145 -5.28 2.27 15.58
CA ILE A 145 -4.98 3.62 15.09
C ILE A 145 -4.28 3.60 13.73
N VAL A 146 -3.46 2.58 13.46
CA VAL A 146 -2.78 2.38 12.17
C VAL A 146 -3.81 1.97 11.12
N ILE A 147 -4.72 1.07 11.46
CA ILE A 147 -5.85 0.68 10.58
C ILE A 147 -6.70 1.92 10.25
N LEU A 148 -7.08 2.70 11.28
CA LEU A 148 -7.89 3.91 11.08
C LEU A 148 -7.19 4.95 10.19
N ALA A 149 -5.87 5.12 10.33
CA ALA A 149 -5.10 6.03 9.50
C ALA A 149 -5.11 5.59 8.02
N ALA A 150 -4.94 4.29 7.76
CA ALA A 150 -5.03 3.71 6.42
C ALA A 150 -6.44 3.84 5.83
N VAL A 151 -7.49 3.56 6.61
CA VAL A 151 -8.90 3.78 6.22
C VAL A 151 -9.15 5.25 5.89
N GLY A 152 -8.67 6.17 6.71
CA GLY A 152 -8.82 7.60 6.47
C GLY A 152 -8.12 8.07 5.19
N LYS A 153 -6.96 7.50 4.87
CA LYS A 153 -6.25 7.74 3.60
C LYS A 153 -7.10 7.26 2.42
N GLU A 154 -7.66 6.05 2.52
CA GLU A 154 -8.46 5.45 1.45
C GLU A 154 -9.79 6.17 1.24
N LEU A 155 -10.49 6.54 2.32
CA LEU A 155 -11.73 7.34 2.23
C LEU A 155 -11.50 8.70 1.58
N ARG A 156 -10.37 9.38 1.85
CA ARG A 156 -10.02 10.64 1.15
C ARG A 156 -9.76 10.41 -0.34
N ARG A 157 -9.09 9.32 -0.71
CA ARG A 157 -8.88 8.94 -2.10
C ARG A 157 -10.21 8.66 -2.82
N LEU A 158 -11.08 7.91 -2.15
CA LEU A 158 -12.43 7.60 -2.68
C LEU A 158 -13.26 8.86 -2.86
N TYR A 159 -13.24 9.78 -1.87
CA TYR A 159 -13.92 11.06 -1.99
C TYR A 159 -13.38 11.90 -3.13
N THR A 160 -12.06 11.97 -3.29
CA THR A 160 -11.43 12.67 -4.41
C THR A 160 -11.82 12.05 -5.75
N ALA A 161 -11.91 10.71 -5.83
CA ALA A 161 -12.36 10.01 -7.02
C ALA A 161 -13.85 10.31 -7.33
N ARG A 162 -14.71 10.43 -6.31
CA ARG A 162 -16.11 10.84 -6.48
C ARG A 162 -16.19 12.27 -7.05
N MET A 163 -15.45 13.21 -6.44
CA MET A 163 -15.39 14.59 -6.94
C MET A 163 -14.85 14.66 -8.38
N ALA A 164 -13.85 13.84 -8.71
CA ALA A 164 -13.29 13.75 -10.05
C ALA A 164 -14.36 13.30 -11.08
N LEU A 165 -15.15 12.28 -10.73
CA LEU A 165 -16.27 11.82 -11.56
C LEU A 165 -17.31 12.93 -11.78
N ASP A 166 -17.70 13.64 -10.72
CA ASP A 166 -18.68 14.75 -10.81
C ASP A 166 -18.14 15.91 -11.63
N GLY A 167 -16.81 16.16 -11.60
CA GLY A 167 -16.12 17.17 -12.39
C GLY A 167 -15.65 16.70 -13.76
N GLY A 168 -16.08 15.52 -14.25
CA GLY A 168 -15.69 14.99 -15.56
C GLY A 168 -14.21 14.69 -15.73
N LYS A 169 -13.47 14.48 -14.61
CA LYS A 169 -12.06 14.10 -14.64
C LYS A 169 -11.90 12.59 -14.77
N ASP A 170 -10.79 12.18 -15.35
CA ASP A 170 -10.47 10.78 -15.59
C ASP A 170 -9.49 10.18 -14.54
N ARG A 171 -9.16 8.89 -14.71
CA ARG A 171 -8.23 8.18 -13.84
C ARG A 171 -6.80 8.73 -13.90
N LEU A 172 -6.38 9.30 -15.03
CA LEU A 172 -5.02 9.84 -15.20
C LEU A 172 -4.84 11.10 -14.36
N TRP A 173 -5.87 11.96 -14.31
CA TRP A 173 -5.90 13.10 -13.40
C TRP A 173 -5.78 12.65 -11.93
N LEU A 174 -6.53 11.61 -11.53
CA LEU A 174 -6.48 11.07 -10.18
C LEU A 174 -5.11 10.47 -9.84
N LYS A 175 -4.50 9.75 -10.79
CA LYS A 175 -3.14 9.22 -10.66
C LYS A 175 -2.13 10.33 -10.40
N GLN A 176 -2.18 11.43 -11.16
CA GLN A 176 -1.28 12.57 -10.99
C GLN A 176 -1.47 13.26 -9.64
N LEU A 177 -2.73 13.51 -9.25
CA LEU A 177 -3.07 14.18 -7.99
C LEU A 177 -2.52 13.43 -6.77
N TRP A 178 -2.63 12.10 -6.77
CA TRP A 178 -2.19 11.24 -5.67
C TRP A 178 -0.79 10.66 -5.87
N ASN A 179 -0.07 11.09 -6.92
CA ASN A 179 1.27 10.59 -7.27
C ASN A 179 1.36 9.05 -7.25
N MET A 180 0.38 8.39 -7.89
CA MET A 180 0.34 6.92 -7.94
C MET A 180 1.32 6.39 -8.97
N SER A 181 2.02 5.31 -8.66
CA SER A 181 3.01 4.68 -9.55
C SER A 181 2.39 4.11 -10.84
N SER A 182 1.12 3.67 -10.77
CA SER A 182 0.38 3.18 -11.96
C SER A 182 -1.03 3.76 -11.99
N ASP A 183 -1.74 3.58 -13.09
CA ASP A 183 -3.16 3.95 -13.21
C ASP A 183 -4.10 2.85 -12.69
N TYR A 184 -3.55 1.69 -12.29
CA TYR A 184 -4.33 0.56 -11.79
C TYR A 184 -5.11 0.91 -10.51
N PRO A 185 -4.50 1.44 -9.43
CA PRO A 185 -5.24 1.86 -8.23
C PRO A 185 -6.26 2.98 -8.54
N ALA A 186 -5.92 3.93 -9.41
CA ALA A 186 -6.84 4.99 -9.80
C ALA A 186 -8.08 4.46 -10.53
N LYS A 187 -7.91 3.44 -11.39
CA LYS A 187 -9.01 2.75 -12.07
C LYS A 187 -9.95 2.09 -11.05
N LEU A 188 -9.40 1.39 -10.07
CA LEU A 188 -10.18 0.73 -9.02
C LEU A 188 -10.95 1.75 -8.15
N LEU A 189 -10.29 2.84 -7.76
CA LEU A 189 -10.93 3.95 -7.02
C LEU A 189 -12.10 4.58 -7.79
N MET A 190 -11.92 4.83 -9.08
CA MET A 190 -13.00 5.37 -9.93
C MET A 190 -14.17 4.41 -10.04
N GLN A 191 -13.93 3.10 -10.08
CA GLN A 191 -14.97 2.07 -10.06
C GLN A 191 -15.73 2.05 -8.73
N ALA A 192 -15.03 2.13 -7.60
CA ALA A 192 -15.61 2.19 -6.26
C ALA A 192 -16.43 3.48 -6.07
N ALA A 193 -15.90 4.62 -6.53
CA ALA A 193 -16.56 5.93 -6.42
C ALA A 193 -17.88 6.05 -7.18
N ARG A 194 -18.10 5.23 -8.21
CA ARG A 194 -19.39 5.16 -8.90
C ARG A 194 -20.52 4.56 -8.08
N LYS A 195 -20.17 3.83 -7.02
CA LYS A 195 -21.12 3.10 -6.15
C LYS A 195 -21.59 3.93 -4.96
N VAL A 196 -21.00 5.09 -4.73
CA VAL A 196 -21.29 5.98 -3.59
C VAL A 196 -21.53 7.39 -4.06
N ASP A 197 -22.29 8.16 -3.29
CA ASP A 197 -22.53 9.57 -3.58
C ASP A 197 -21.53 10.48 -2.84
N HIS A 198 -21.59 11.77 -3.16
CA HIS A 198 -20.74 12.81 -2.58
C HIS A 198 -20.95 12.93 -1.06
N ASP A 199 -22.22 12.90 -0.59
CA ASP A 199 -22.55 13.12 0.80
C ASP A 199 -22.13 11.97 1.68
N TRP A 200 -22.25 10.74 1.18
CA TRP A 200 -21.71 9.57 1.83
C TRP A 200 -20.19 9.69 2.01
N CYS A 201 -19.45 9.99 0.93
CA CYS A 201 -18.00 10.14 0.97
C CYS A 201 -17.55 11.22 1.96
N ARG A 202 -18.20 12.40 1.90
CA ARG A 202 -17.92 13.52 2.80
C ARG A 202 -18.15 13.12 4.26
N THR A 203 -19.28 12.49 4.54
CA THR A 203 -19.63 12.04 5.89
C THR A 203 -18.65 10.99 6.40
N ALA A 204 -18.26 10.01 5.58
CA ALA A 204 -17.29 8.99 5.93
C ALA A 204 -15.92 9.59 6.33
N VAL A 205 -15.43 10.56 5.55
CA VAL A 205 -14.16 11.27 5.85
C VAL A 205 -14.27 12.04 7.17
N LEU A 206 -15.37 12.77 7.40
CA LEU A 206 -15.56 13.55 8.64
C LEU A 206 -15.66 12.65 9.87
N ARG A 207 -16.37 11.53 9.79
CA ARG A 207 -16.49 10.56 10.88
C ARG A 207 -15.15 9.89 11.19
N CYS A 208 -14.39 9.51 10.16
CA CYS A 208 -13.03 8.99 10.33
C CYS A 208 -12.14 10.00 11.07
N GLN A 209 -12.20 11.29 10.70
CA GLN A 209 -11.43 12.34 11.37
C GLN A 209 -11.86 12.55 12.84
N GLN A 210 -13.16 12.47 13.14
CA GLN A 210 -13.66 12.57 14.51
C GLN A 210 -13.14 11.42 15.37
N LEU A 211 -13.17 10.20 14.83
CA LEU A 211 -12.64 9.02 15.52
C LEU A 211 -11.15 9.09 15.74
N ASP A 212 -10.37 9.53 14.73
CA ASP A 212 -8.92 9.72 14.84
C ASP A 212 -8.57 10.71 15.97
N ARG A 213 -9.29 11.84 16.07
CA ARG A 213 -9.13 12.79 17.18
C ARG A 213 -9.42 12.15 18.52
N ARG A 214 -10.52 11.40 18.65
CA ARG A 214 -10.89 10.72 19.91
C ARG A 214 -9.82 9.72 20.33
N MET A 215 -9.36 8.87 19.43
CA MET A 215 -8.33 7.88 19.71
C MET A 215 -6.98 8.49 20.12
N LYS A 216 -6.66 9.70 19.63
CA LYS A 216 -5.40 10.41 19.94
C LYS A 216 -5.49 11.27 21.19
N SER A 217 -6.65 11.85 21.49
CA SER A 217 -6.83 12.81 22.60
C SER A 217 -7.28 12.16 23.90
N MET A 218 -7.84 10.96 23.86
CA MET A 218 -8.35 10.25 25.03
C MET A 218 -7.43 9.05 25.35
N SER A 219 -7.21 8.80 26.64
CA SER A 219 -6.55 7.57 27.09
C SER A 219 -7.51 6.38 26.93
N MET A 220 -7.56 5.81 25.73
CA MET A 220 -8.37 4.64 25.42
C MET A 220 -7.55 3.37 25.55
N ALA A 221 -8.06 2.34 26.19
CA ALA A 221 -7.51 1.00 26.14
C ALA A 221 -7.60 0.43 24.71
N ASP A 222 -6.68 -0.44 24.32
CA ASP A 222 -6.62 -0.97 22.95
C ASP A 222 -7.93 -1.69 22.57
N LYS A 223 -8.52 -2.44 23.51
CA LYS A 223 -9.82 -3.07 23.30
C LYS A 223 -10.93 -2.06 22.98
N GLN A 224 -10.92 -0.90 23.64
CA GLN A 224 -11.88 0.16 23.38
C GLN A 224 -11.67 0.80 22.01
N LYS A 225 -10.42 0.96 21.58
CA LYS A 225 -10.10 1.43 20.21
C LYS A 225 -10.57 0.45 19.13
N GLU A 226 -10.41 -0.86 19.37
CA GLU A 226 -10.95 -1.89 18.47
C GLU A 226 -12.47 -1.80 18.33
N ASP A 227 -13.20 -1.66 19.46
CA ASP A 227 -14.66 -1.60 19.45
C ASP A 227 -15.16 -0.32 18.76
N GLU A 228 -14.50 0.81 18.98
CA GLU A 228 -14.77 2.07 18.25
C GLU A 228 -14.54 1.93 16.73
N LEU A 229 -13.50 1.22 16.33
CA LEU A 229 -13.24 0.98 14.91
C LEU A 229 -14.31 0.08 14.27
N LYS A 230 -14.79 -0.94 14.98
CA LYS A 230 -15.91 -1.80 14.55
C LYS A 230 -17.20 -0.99 14.40
N LEU A 231 -17.52 -0.17 15.41
CA LEU A 231 -18.68 0.72 15.36
C LEU A 231 -18.62 1.69 14.19
N PHE A 232 -17.45 2.28 13.92
CA PHE A 232 -17.24 3.16 12.78
C PHE A 232 -17.55 2.45 11.45
N LEU A 233 -17.11 1.21 11.26
CA LEU A 233 -17.43 0.43 10.04
C LEU A 233 -18.93 0.13 9.93
N MET A 234 -19.59 -0.19 11.05
CA MET A 234 -21.04 -0.38 11.06
C MET A 234 -21.80 0.90 10.71
N GLU A 235 -21.33 2.06 11.17
CA GLU A 235 -21.91 3.36 10.80
C GLU A 235 -21.77 3.64 9.29
N LEU A 236 -20.62 3.31 8.68
CA LEU A 236 -20.44 3.44 7.25
C LEU A 236 -21.36 2.53 6.44
N ALA A 237 -21.67 1.35 6.97
CA ALA A 237 -22.57 0.39 6.36
C ALA A 237 -24.05 0.84 6.44
N GLY A 238 -24.49 1.38 7.60
CA GLY A 238 -25.89 1.74 7.86
C GLY A 238 -26.37 3.02 7.18
N ARG A 239 -25.50 3.76 6.49
CA ARG A 239 -25.83 5.05 5.81
C ARG A 239 -26.04 4.95 4.31
N ARG A 240 -26.26 3.79 3.80
CA ARG A 240 -26.50 3.53 2.39
C ARG A 240 -27.95 3.43 2.03
#